data_c1e3d8da000d4cf8c626a63216374694
#
_entry.id   c1e3d8da000d4cf8c626a63216374694
#
_cell.length_a   1.000
_cell.length_b   1.000
_cell.length_c   1.000
_cell.angle_alpha   90.00
_cell.angle_beta   90.00
_cell.angle_gamma   90.00
#
_symmetry.space_group_name_H-M   'P 1'
#
loop_
_entity.id
_entity.type
_entity.pdbx_description
1 polymer ?
#
loop_
_entity_poly.entity_id
_entity_poly.type
_entity_poly.pdbx_seq_one_letter_code
_entity_poly.pdbx_strand_id
1 'polypeptide(L)'
;MSTDPRYSEFPGRGRFVLWTLFVALSALLARAVYLQYYERAFLRDEGVARYQRVIQIPAHRGMVVDRNGEPLAISTPVDSVWANPREAMLARDALGVVAGLLQIKADELYRKLAERASREFVYLKRHVDPEVAKRVMALKAPGINLQREYRRYYPMGEVAAQVIGFTGIDDQGQEGLELAFDDWLSGQSGAKRVIKDRLGRVVEDVERLRAPRPGKLLRLSLDRRIQYLAYRELKAAVHRHGARSGSIVVLDARRGEVLAMVNQPSFNPNNRAGLRPARTRNRAVTDVFEPGSTVKPFTVAAALKSGTVTPHTLISTSPGWYMVRGHTIQDVHDYGTLSVAKVISKSSNVGASKIALGMPAEALWEAFARVGFGALTGSGFPGESPGVVTDFTHWRKVERATLSFGYGLSVTPLQLARAYAVLANDGLAPTVSFVVSDPPQTVRRVLPEHVVRQVREMMEAVVSDQGTAPAAAVAGYRVAGKTGTVYKSTSGGYAQHRYVSVFAGMAPAAQPELVVVVMVNEPTRGGHYGGVVAAPVFSRVMSGALRLLDITPDALPADVPTLQVHSAELEGAA
;
A
#
# COMPACT_ATOMS: atom_id res chain seq x y z
N MET A 1 44.47 -105.07 13.03
CA MET A 1 43.63 -103.96 13.40
C MET A 1 44.57 -102.75 13.54
N SER A 2 44.58 -101.88 12.56
CA SER A 2 45.43 -100.73 12.42
C SER A 2 44.83 -99.53 13.17
N THR A 3 45.48 -99.05 14.20
CA THR A 3 45.22 -97.79 14.86
C THR A 3 46.03 -96.71 14.21
N ASP A 4 45.36 -95.75 13.59
CA ASP A 4 45.98 -94.59 12.91
C ASP A 4 46.45 -93.57 13.97
N PRO A 5 47.75 -93.20 14.05
CA PRO A 5 48.31 -92.40 15.11
C PRO A 5 48.40 -90.90 14.72
N ARG A 6 47.42 -90.33 14.04
CA ARG A 6 47.51 -88.96 13.50
C ARG A 6 46.72 -87.88 14.22
N TYR A 7 46.18 -88.13 15.38
CA TYR A 7 45.65 -87.10 16.20
C TYR A 7 46.49 -86.85 17.46
N SER A 8 47.54 -86.06 17.26
CA SER A 8 48.25 -85.48 18.42
C SER A 8 47.29 -84.48 19.06
N GLU A 9 46.65 -84.92 20.15
CA GLU A 9 45.88 -84.03 21.02
C GLU A 9 46.84 -83.00 21.67
N PHE A 10 46.72 -81.75 21.24
CA PHE A 10 47.36 -80.61 21.91
C PHE A 10 46.38 -79.98 22.91
N PRO A 11 46.18 -80.55 24.07
CA PRO A 11 45.15 -80.09 25.04
C PRO A 11 45.40 -78.65 25.51
N GLY A 12 46.64 -78.16 25.45
CA GLY A 12 46.96 -76.78 25.78
C GLY A 12 46.47 -75.75 24.72
N ARG A 13 46.59 -76.16 23.43
CA ARG A 13 46.13 -75.29 22.33
C ARG A 13 44.60 -75.23 22.30
N GLY A 14 43.90 -76.35 22.54
CA GLY A 14 42.44 -76.36 22.63
C GLY A 14 41.92 -75.50 23.81
N ARG A 15 42.58 -75.61 24.96
CA ARG A 15 42.24 -74.77 26.12
C ARG A 15 42.50 -73.29 25.88
N PHE A 16 43.57 -72.95 25.18
CA PHE A 16 43.92 -71.56 24.83
C PHE A 16 42.87 -70.98 23.88
N VAL A 17 42.45 -71.72 22.86
CA VAL A 17 41.37 -71.32 21.93
C VAL A 17 40.06 -71.10 22.66
N LEU A 18 39.66 -72.07 23.53
CA LEU A 18 38.45 -71.93 24.35
C LEU A 18 38.52 -70.73 25.30
N TRP A 19 39.64 -70.47 25.91
CA TRP A 19 39.86 -69.29 26.75
C TRP A 19 39.75 -67.98 25.98
N THR A 20 40.36 -67.92 24.78
CA THR A 20 40.29 -66.77 23.90
C THR A 20 38.85 -66.50 23.45
N LEU A 21 38.11 -67.56 23.09
CA LEU A 21 36.69 -67.48 22.72
C LEU A 21 35.83 -67.03 23.91
N PHE A 22 36.11 -67.57 25.10
CA PHE A 22 35.41 -67.16 26.34
C PHE A 22 35.63 -65.71 26.67
N VAL A 23 36.86 -65.19 26.56
CA VAL A 23 37.20 -63.77 26.79
C VAL A 23 36.56 -62.90 25.72
N ALA A 24 36.59 -63.32 24.45
CA ALA A 24 35.91 -62.59 23.38
C ALA A 24 34.39 -62.54 23.56
N LEU A 25 33.75 -63.67 23.96
CA LEU A 25 32.33 -63.71 24.23
C LEU A 25 31.95 -62.84 25.44
N SER A 26 32.78 -62.88 26.50
CA SER A 26 32.59 -62.03 27.71
C SER A 26 32.73 -60.54 27.38
N ALA A 27 33.71 -60.20 26.55
CA ALA A 27 33.87 -58.81 26.05
C ALA A 27 32.66 -58.35 25.21
N LEU A 28 32.16 -59.21 24.32
CA LEU A 28 30.94 -58.93 23.54
C LEU A 28 29.71 -58.76 24.44
N LEU A 29 29.55 -59.63 25.46
CA LEU A 29 28.48 -59.53 26.45
C LEU A 29 28.58 -58.24 27.26
N ALA A 30 29.77 -57.92 27.75
CA ALA A 30 30.02 -56.66 28.47
C ALA A 30 29.72 -55.45 27.60
N ARG A 31 30.11 -55.47 26.32
CA ARG A 31 29.80 -54.42 25.35
C ARG A 31 28.29 -54.33 25.04
N ALA A 32 27.61 -55.46 24.91
CA ALA A 32 26.16 -55.49 24.74
C ALA A 32 25.42 -54.87 25.93
N VAL A 33 25.81 -55.24 27.16
CA VAL A 33 25.28 -54.65 28.39
C VAL A 33 25.56 -53.16 28.48
N TYR A 34 26.79 -52.74 28.15
CA TYR A 34 27.14 -51.31 28.11
C TYR A 34 26.28 -50.53 27.14
N LEU A 35 26.11 -51.01 25.91
CA LEU A 35 25.28 -50.38 24.90
C LEU A 35 23.77 -50.36 25.27
N GLN A 36 23.28 -51.45 25.90
CA GLN A 36 21.85 -51.54 26.26
C GLN A 36 21.50 -50.81 27.57
N TYR A 37 22.45 -50.64 28.47
CA TYR A 37 22.17 -50.03 29.78
C TYR A 37 22.73 -48.61 29.89
N TYR A 38 24.00 -48.39 29.57
CA TYR A 38 24.65 -47.08 29.74
C TYR A 38 24.45 -46.13 28.53
N GLU A 39 24.54 -46.66 27.31
CA GLU A 39 24.37 -45.85 26.11
C GLU A 39 22.95 -45.92 25.55
N ARG A 40 22.03 -46.59 26.20
CA ARG A 40 20.66 -46.78 25.69
C ARG A 40 19.94 -45.46 25.36
N ALA A 41 20.03 -44.48 26.23
CA ALA A 41 19.42 -43.17 26.04
C ALA A 41 20.04 -42.46 24.83
N PHE A 42 21.37 -42.39 24.79
CA PHE A 42 22.11 -41.79 23.67
C PHE A 42 21.82 -42.45 22.34
N LEU A 43 21.88 -43.79 22.28
CA LEU A 43 21.62 -44.52 21.02
C LEU A 43 20.17 -44.42 20.57
N ARG A 44 19.24 -44.33 21.52
CA ARG A 44 17.83 -44.09 21.22
C ARG A 44 17.61 -42.68 20.69
N ASP A 45 18.21 -41.66 21.34
CA ASP A 45 18.10 -40.29 20.89
C ASP A 45 18.77 -40.07 19.53
N GLU A 46 19.92 -40.67 19.29
CA GLU A 46 20.60 -40.66 18.00
C GLU A 46 19.78 -41.37 16.90
N GLY A 47 19.15 -42.49 17.24
CA GLY A 47 18.22 -43.19 16.36
C GLY A 47 17.00 -42.33 16.05
N VAL A 48 16.40 -41.73 17.07
CA VAL A 48 15.26 -40.82 16.93
C VAL A 48 15.63 -39.60 16.08
N ALA A 49 16.80 -39.00 16.32
CA ALA A 49 17.29 -37.85 15.56
C ALA A 49 17.48 -38.13 14.05
N ARG A 50 17.75 -39.39 13.67
CA ARG A 50 17.89 -39.80 12.25
C ARG A 50 16.56 -39.86 11.50
N TYR A 51 15.46 -40.23 12.16
CA TYR A 51 14.16 -40.47 11.53
C TYR A 51 13.12 -39.38 11.85
N GLN A 52 13.25 -38.69 12.97
CA GLN A 52 12.33 -37.62 13.32
C GLN A 52 12.75 -36.28 12.70
N ARG A 53 11.77 -35.58 12.15
CA ARG A 53 11.93 -34.24 11.61
C ARG A 53 10.82 -33.36 12.13
N VAL A 54 11.15 -32.10 12.41
CA VAL A 54 10.15 -31.07 12.69
C VAL A 54 9.78 -30.42 11.37
N ILE A 55 8.50 -30.52 11.01
CA ILE A 55 7.94 -29.89 9.80
C ILE A 55 7.10 -28.72 10.26
N GLN A 56 7.30 -27.57 9.60
CA GLN A 56 6.46 -26.40 9.82
C GLN A 56 5.11 -26.58 9.12
N ILE A 57 4.02 -26.19 9.81
CA ILE A 57 2.68 -26.11 9.27
C ILE A 57 2.42 -24.64 8.97
N PRO A 58 2.30 -24.23 7.69
CA PRO A 58 2.07 -22.84 7.36
C PRO A 58 0.78 -22.32 8.00
N ALA A 59 0.82 -21.10 8.53
CA ALA A 59 -0.36 -20.40 9.01
C ALA A 59 -1.11 -19.77 7.83
N HIS A 60 -2.41 -19.69 7.93
CA HIS A 60 -3.25 -18.97 6.97
C HIS A 60 -3.05 -17.46 7.19
N ARG A 61 -2.67 -16.74 6.14
CA ARG A 61 -2.51 -15.27 6.18
C ARG A 61 -3.85 -14.59 6.37
N GLY A 62 -3.92 -13.59 7.26
CA GLY A 62 -5.12 -12.84 7.57
C GLY A 62 -5.75 -12.19 6.34
N MET A 63 -7.07 -12.15 6.29
CA MET A 63 -7.80 -11.47 5.22
C MET A 63 -7.71 -9.96 5.39
N VAL A 64 -7.63 -9.23 4.26
CA VAL A 64 -7.76 -7.77 4.22
C VAL A 64 -9.13 -7.45 3.65
N VAL A 65 -9.89 -6.61 4.35
CA VAL A 65 -11.23 -6.16 3.95
C VAL A 65 -11.31 -4.64 3.91
N ASP A 66 -12.25 -4.13 3.14
CA ASP A 66 -12.58 -2.72 3.12
C ASP A 66 -13.36 -2.31 4.38
N ARG A 67 -13.74 -1.02 4.48
CA ARG A 67 -14.51 -0.51 5.63
C ARG A 67 -15.87 -1.16 5.82
N ASN A 68 -16.44 -1.74 4.76
CA ASN A 68 -17.74 -2.40 4.74
C ASN A 68 -17.63 -3.93 4.94
N GLY A 69 -16.41 -4.48 5.10
CA GLY A 69 -16.17 -5.91 5.26
C GLY A 69 -15.96 -6.66 3.93
N GLU A 70 -15.89 -5.96 2.81
CA GLU A 70 -15.70 -6.56 1.49
C GLU A 70 -14.25 -6.96 1.24
N PRO A 71 -13.97 -8.15 0.72
CA PRO A 71 -12.61 -8.66 0.60
C PRO A 71 -11.77 -7.89 -0.43
N LEU A 72 -10.58 -7.48 0.01
CA LEU A 72 -9.54 -6.82 -0.81
C LEU A 72 -8.32 -7.72 -1.05
N ALA A 73 -8.01 -8.61 -0.10
CA ALA A 73 -7.00 -9.65 -0.26
C ALA A 73 -7.38 -10.89 0.56
N ILE A 74 -7.36 -12.05 -0.09
CA ILE A 74 -7.69 -13.35 0.50
C ILE A 74 -6.59 -14.36 0.18
N SER A 75 -6.35 -15.32 1.08
CA SER A 75 -5.43 -16.43 0.83
C SER A 75 -6.23 -17.68 0.51
N THR A 76 -6.04 -18.25 -0.67
CA THR A 76 -6.70 -19.46 -1.12
C THR A 76 -5.74 -20.64 -1.03
N PRO A 77 -6.18 -21.82 -0.56
CA PRO A 77 -5.34 -23.02 -0.54
C PRO A 77 -5.03 -23.45 -1.97
N VAL A 78 -3.77 -23.74 -2.23
CA VAL A 78 -3.26 -24.25 -3.51
C VAL A 78 -2.28 -25.39 -3.24
N ASP A 79 -2.02 -26.20 -4.24
CA ASP A 79 -1.05 -27.27 -4.14
C ASP A 79 0.20 -26.94 -4.95
N SER A 80 1.37 -27.25 -4.38
CA SER A 80 2.66 -27.17 -5.04
C SER A 80 3.18 -28.58 -5.28
N VAL A 81 3.59 -28.85 -6.50
CA VAL A 81 4.16 -30.16 -6.88
C VAL A 81 5.64 -30.15 -6.57
N TRP A 82 6.09 -31.13 -5.80
CA TRP A 82 7.50 -31.33 -5.49
C TRP A 82 7.94 -32.77 -5.76
N ALA A 83 9.22 -32.98 -5.89
CA ALA A 83 9.78 -34.30 -6.12
C ALA A 83 10.92 -34.62 -5.14
N ASN A 84 11.04 -35.90 -4.80
CA ASN A 84 12.28 -36.49 -4.35
C ASN A 84 13.11 -36.86 -5.61
N PRO A 85 14.23 -36.18 -5.89
CA PRO A 85 14.97 -36.39 -7.13
C PRO A 85 15.44 -37.84 -7.32
N ARG A 86 15.81 -38.53 -6.24
CA ARG A 86 16.33 -39.93 -6.31
C ARG A 86 15.28 -40.89 -6.80
N GLU A 87 14.03 -40.77 -6.32
CA GLU A 87 12.91 -41.60 -6.72
C GLU A 87 12.37 -41.20 -8.09
N ALA A 88 12.18 -39.92 -8.29
CA ALA A 88 11.56 -39.37 -9.50
C ALA A 88 12.41 -39.68 -10.76
N MET A 89 13.74 -39.66 -10.65
CA MET A 89 14.66 -39.97 -11.76
C MET A 89 14.64 -41.43 -12.19
N LEU A 90 14.11 -42.36 -11.36
CA LEU A 90 13.95 -43.76 -11.73
C LEU A 90 12.77 -43.97 -12.71
N ALA A 91 11.83 -43.07 -12.79
CA ALA A 91 10.64 -43.17 -13.63
C ALA A 91 10.58 -42.04 -14.69
N ARG A 92 11.57 -42.04 -15.60
CA ARG A 92 11.76 -40.97 -16.60
C ARG A 92 10.53 -40.74 -17.48
N ASP A 93 9.86 -41.79 -17.92
CA ASP A 93 8.69 -41.68 -18.79
C ASP A 93 7.54 -40.92 -18.07
N ALA A 94 7.29 -41.29 -16.80
CA ALA A 94 6.30 -40.58 -15.97
C ALA A 94 6.67 -39.12 -15.75
N LEU A 95 7.96 -38.79 -15.56
CA LEU A 95 8.45 -37.41 -15.45
C LEU A 95 8.19 -36.58 -16.71
N GLY A 96 8.31 -37.18 -17.89
CA GLY A 96 8.00 -36.49 -19.16
C GLY A 96 6.52 -36.07 -19.22
N VAL A 97 5.61 -36.96 -18.79
CA VAL A 97 4.17 -36.65 -18.71
C VAL A 97 3.90 -35.56 -17.64
N VAL A 98 4.54 -35.67 -16.47
CA VAL A 98 4.43 -34.64 -15.41
C VAL A 98 4.92 -33.28 -15.91
N ALA A 99 6.05 -33.25 -16.63
CA ALA A 99 6.59 -32.02 -17.22
C ALA A 99 5.56 -31.37 -18.18
N GLY A 100 4.92 -32.17 -19.04
CA GLY A 100 3.88 -31.72 -19.94
C GLY A 100 2.66 -31.14 -19.19
N LEU A 101 2.14 -31.82 -18.16
CA LEU A 101 1.04 -31.34 -17.34
C LEU A 101 1.40 -30.04 -16.60
N LEU A 102 2.63 -29.91 -16.13
CA LEU A 102 3.11 -28.70 -15.44
C LEU A 102 3.53 -27.58 -16.39
N GLN A 103 3.50 -27.80 -17.71
CA GLN A 103 3.97 -26.85 -18.72
C GLN A 103 5.44 -26.44 -18.50
N ILE A 104 6.29 -27.42 -18.20
CA ILE A 104 7.75 -27.26 -18.04
C ILE A 104 8.40 -28.09 -19.14
N LYS A 105 9.51 -27.61 -19.71
CA LYS A 105 10.29 -28.40 -20.67
C LYS A 105 10.89 -29.61 -19.95
N ALA A 106 10.71 -30.81 -20.52
CA ALA A 106 11.17 -32.06 -19.91
C ALA A 106 12.68 -32.03 -19.60
N ASP A 107 13.50 -31.55 -20.54
CA ASP A 107 14.97 -31.45 -20.36
C ASP A 107 15.36 -30.51 -19.21
N GLU A 108 14.60 -29.40 -19.02
CA GLU A 108 14.80 -28.47 -17.92
C GLU A 108 14.46 -29.14 -16.57
N LEU A 109 13.38 -29.91 -16.53
CA LEU A 109 12.98 -30.67 -15.36
C LEU A 109 14.02 -31.74 -15.00
N TYR A 110 14.49 -32.51 -15.97
CA TYR A 110 15.54 -33.52 -15.77
C TYR A 110 16.84 -32.90 -15.26
N ARG A 111 17.32 -31.80 -15.86
CA ARG A 111 18.52 -31.10 -15.44
C ARG A 111 18.36 -30.58 -14.00
N LYS A 112 17.24 -29.95 -13.67
CA LYS A 112 16.91 -29.44 -12.32
C LYS A 112 16.96 -30.52 -11.25
N LEU A 113 16.44 -31.71 -11.54
CA LEU A 113 16.44 -32.86 -10.62
C LEU A 113 17.86 -33.48 -10.51
N ALA A 114 18.60 -33.63 -11.63
CA ALA A 114 19.93 -34.16 -11.65
C ALA A 114 20.92 -33.30 -10.84
N GLU A 115 20.88 -31.98 -11.02
CA GLU A 115 21.71 -31.04 -10.26
C GLU A 115 21.41 -31.06 -8.75
N ARG A 116 20.26 -31.58 -8.35
CA ARG A 116 19.79 -31.64 -6.96
C ARG A 116 19.56 -33.07 -6.46
N ALA A 117 20.24 -34.04 -7.06
CA ALA A 117 20.07 -35.48 -6.76
C ALA A 117 20.33 -35.83 -5.27
N SER A 118 21.15 -35.04 -4.57
CA SER A 118 21.41 -35.24 -3.13
C SER A 118 20.30 -34.74 -2.20
N ARG A 119 19.33 -33.94 -2.71
CA ARG A 119 18.22 -33.42 -1.93
C ARG A 119 17.06 -34.41 -1.86
N GLU A 120 16.29 -34.34 -0.79
CA GLU A 120 15.06 -35.14 -0.61
C GLU A 120 13.80 -34.41 -1.10
N PHE A 121 13.90 -33.08 -1.29
CA PHE A 121 12.77 -32.21 -1.63
C PHE A 121 13.20 -31.16 -2.64
N VAL A 122 12.53 -31.13 -3.79
CA VAL A 122 12.72 -30.11 -4.83
C VAL A 122 11.37 -29.73 -5.41
N TYR A 123 10.96 -28.45 -5.28
CA TYR A 123 9.74 -27.99 -5.96
C TYR A 123 9.90 -28.11 -7.48
N LEU A 124 8.96 -28.79 -8.13
CA LEU A 124 8.83 -28.81 -9.59
C LEU A 124 8.13 -27.54 -10.06
N LYS A 125 6.89 -27.32 -9.55
CA LYS A 125 6.12 -26.11 -9.79
C LYS A 125 5.31 -25.78 -8.54
N ARG A 126 5.36 -24.50 -8.15
CA ARG A 126 4.57 -24.00 -7.02
C ARG A 126 3.26 -23.40 -7.53
N HIS A 127 2.26 -23.37 -6.65
CA HIS A 127 0.93 -22.78 -6.88
C HIS A 127 0.27 -23.31 -8.15
N VAL A 128 0.19 -24.63 -8.25
CA VAL A 128 -0.43 -25.34 -9.38
C VAL A 128 -1.94 -25.29 -9.25
N ASP A 129 -2.61 -25.23 -10.39
CA ASP A 129 -4.07 -25.36 -10.44
C ASP A 129 -4.53 -26.69 -9.85
N PRO A 130 -5.59 -26.72 -9.00
CA PRO A 130 -6.05 -27.95 -8.35
C PRO A 130 -6.36 -29.11 -9.30
N GLU A 131 -6.90 -28.83 -10.48
CA GLU A 131 -7.20 -29.88 -11.47
C GLU A 131 -5.92 -30.45 -12.09
N VAL A 132 -4.91 -29.60 -12.32
CA VAL A 132 -3.58 -30.05 -12.77
C VAL A 132 -2.90 -30.87 -11.68
N ALA A 133 -2.96 -30.43 -10.42
CA ALA A 133 -2.41 -31.19 -9.29
C ALA A 133 -3.05 -32.58 -9.15
N LYS A 134 -4.38 -32.69 -9.26
CA LYS A 134 -5.09 -33.99 -9.28
C LYS A 134 -4.62 -34.88 -10.42
N ARG A 135 -4.47 -34.34 -11.63
CA ARG A 135 -3.99 -35.10 -12.80
C ARG A 135 -2.56 -35.58 -12.62
N VAL A 136 -1.68 -34.77 -12.03
CA VAL A 136 -0.29 -35.17 -11.71
C VAL A 136 -0.29 -36.33 -10.72
N MET A 137 -1.11 -36.27 -9.65
CA MET A 137 -1.18 -37.34 -8.65
C MET A 137 -1.82 -38.64 -9.19
N ALA A 138 -2.75 -38.53 -10.15
CA ALA A 138 -3.35 -39.70 -10.80
C ALA A 138 -2.32 -40.55 -11.57
N LEU A 139 -1.20 -39.98 -11.98
CA LEU A 139 -0.08 -40.70 -12.62
C LEU A 139 0.65 -41.65 -11.66
N LYS A 140 0.49 -41.47 -10.34
CA LYS A 140 1.21 -42.20 -9.29
C LYS A 140 2.73 -42.31 -9.53
N ALA A 141 3.31 -41.25 -10.11
CA ALA A 141 4.72 -41.21 -10.44
C ALA A 141 5.57 -41.29 -9.15
N PRO A 142 6.56 -42.22 -9.07
CA PRO A 142 7.42 -42.33 -7.90
C PRO A 142 8.10 -41.01 -7.54
N GLY A 143 8.16 -40.72 -6.24
CA GLY A 143 8.84 -39.54 -5.73
C GLY A 143 8.13 -38.20 -6.00
N ILE A 144 6.98 -38.18 -6.66
CA ILE A 144 6.17 -36.96 -6.89
C ILE A 144 5.11 -36.83 -5.82
N ASN A 145 5.03 -35.67 -5.19
CA ASN A 145 4.11 -35.38 -4.10
C ASN A 145 3.56 -33.97 -4.17
N LEU A 146 2.52 -33.70 -3.38
CA LEU A 146 1.95 -32.36 -3.21
C LEU A 146 2.34 -31.78 -1.84
N GLN A 147 2.58 -30.48 -1.86
CA GLN A 147 2.67 -29.66 -0.65
C GLN A 147 1.54 -28.64 -0.67
N ARG A 148 0.69 -28.65 0.36
CA ARG A 148 -0.33 -27.64 0.53
C ARG A 148 0.32 -26.33 0.89
N GLU A 149 0.02 -25.26 0.11
CA GLU A 149 0.46 -23.90 0.32
C GLU A 149 -0.74 -22.94 0.22
N TYR A 150 -0.50 -21.66 0.39
CA TYR A 150 -1.52 -20.63 0.18
C TYR A 150 -1.06 -19.68 -0.90
N ARG A 151 -2.01 -19.22 -1.73
CA ARG A 151 -1.78 -18.19 -2.73
C ARG A 151 -2.65 -16.99 -2.42
N ARG A 152 -2.01 -15.82 -2.34
CA ARG A 152 -2.71 -14.56 -2.15
C ARG A 152 -3.45 -14.16 -3.43
N TYR A 153 -4.71 -13.78 -3.29
CA TYR A 153 -5.57 -13.32 -4.36
C TYR A 153 -6.17 -11.96 -4.02
N TYR A 154 -6.21 -11.07 -5.00
CA TYR A 154 -6.64 -9.68 -4.88
C TYR A 154 -7.87 -9.44 -5.77
N PRO A 155 -9.09 -9.49 -5.22
CA PRO A 155 -10.33 -9.37 -6.02
C PRO A 155 -10.44 -8.08 -6.82
N MET A 156 -9.93 -6.96 -6.28
CA MET A 156 -9.94 -5.66 -6.97
C MET A 156 -8.89 -5.56 -8.11
N GLY A 157 -7.98 -6.52 -8.24
CA GLY A 157 -6.96 -6.50 -9.28
C GLY A 157 -6.18 -5.18 -9.34
N GLU A 158 -6.12 -4.55 -10.52
CA GLU A 158 -5.37 -3.31 -10.75
C GLU A 158 -5.95 -2.07 -10.04
N VAL A 159 -7.20 -2.13 -9.57
CA VAL A 159 -7.92 -0.99 -8.98
C VAL A 159 -7.30 -0.56 -7.64
N ALA A 160 -6.86 -1.53 -6.82
CA ALA A 160 -6.30 -1.27 -5.50
C ALA A 160 -4.82 -1.69 -5.37
N ALA A 161 -4.18 -2.06 -6.49
CA ALA A 161 -2.88 -2.72 -6.49
C ALA A 161 -1.78 -1.96 -5.73
N GLN A 162 -1.64 -0.65 -5.96
CA GLN A 162 -0.56 0.12 -5.33
C GLN A 162 -0.83 0.43 -3.86
N VAL A 163 -2.08 0.42 -3.41
CA VAL A 163 -2.40 0.66 -2.00
C VAL A 163 -2.35 -0.62 -1.20
N ILE A 164 -2.95 -1.70 -1.70
CA ILE A 164 -2.90 -3.00 -1.03
C ILE A 164 -1.49 -3.60 -1.12
N GLY A 165 -0.84 -3.47 -2.28
CA GLY A 165 0.43 -4.12 -2.54
C GLY A 165 0.24 -5.59 -2.94
N PHE A 166 1.24 -6.41 -2.65
CA PHE A 166 1.23 -7.84 -2.94
C PHE A 166 2.22 -8.60 -2.06
N THR A 167 2.03 -9.93 -1.97
CA THR A 167 2.94 -10.85 -1.28
C THR A 167 3.91 -11.52 -2.25
N GLY A 168 5.04 -11.98 -1.74
CA GLY A 168 5.94 -12.90 -2.43
C GLY A 168 5.33 -14.29 -2.59
N ILE A 169 6.13 -15.21 -3.16
CA ILE A 169 5.71 -16.61 -3.33
C ILE A 169 5.62 -17.35 -1.97
N ASP A 170 6.33 -16.87 -0.96
CA ASP A 170 6.32 -17.40 0.40
C ASP A 170 5.30 -16.68 1.31
N ASP A 171 4.31 -16.01 0.71
CA ASP A 171 3.21 -15.28 1.35
C ASP A 171 3.65 -14.14 2.29
N GLN A 172 4.88 -13.61 2.09
CA GLN A 172 5.40 -12.44 2.80
C GLN A 172 5.06 -11.16 2.03
N GLY A 173 4.65 -10.11 2.75
CA GLY A 173 4.35 -8.80 2.16
C GLY A 173 5.59 -8.19 1.49
N GLN A 174 5.42 -7.70 0.24
CA GLN A 174 6.52 -7.11 -0.54
C GLN A 174 6.33 -5.62 -0.78
N GLU A 175 5.10 -5.18 -0.86
CA GLU A 175 4.73 -3.79 -1.20
C GLU A 175 3.41 -3.41 -0.51
N GLY A 176 3.18 -2.10 -0.36
CA GLY A 176 1.91 -1.54 0.09
C GLY A 176 1.52 -1.94 1.52
N LEU A 177 0.22 -2.05 1.77
CA LEU A 177 -0.31 -2.42 3.09
C LEU A 177 -0.05 -3.89 3.44
N GLU A 178 0.14 -4.76 2.45
CA GLU A 178 0.62 -6.13 2.69
C GLU A 178 1.99 -6.15 3.36
N LEU A 179 2.88 -5.23 2.99
CA LEU A 179 4.19 -5.06 3.63
C LEU A 179 4.07 -4.32 4.98
N ALA A 180 3.29 -3.23 5.02
CA ALA A 180 3.13 -2.42 6.25
C ALA A 180 2.58 -3.23 7.43
N PHE A 181 1.70 -4.19 7.15
CA PHE A 181 1.02 -5.01 8.14
C PHE A 181 1.42 -6.50 8.07
N ASP A 182 2.64 -6.78 7.57
CA ASP A 182 3.07 -8.18 7.37
C ASP A 182 3.03 -8.99 8.66
N ASP A 183 3.55 -8.46 9.77
CA ASP A 183 3.53 -9.11 11.09
C ASP A 183 2.10 -9.39 11.60
N TRP A 184 1.15 -8.50 11.28
CA TRP A 184 -0.26 -8.65 11.66
C TRP A 184 -0.96 -9.73 10.83
N LEU A 185 -0.63 -9.79 9.55
CA LEU A 185 -1.27 -10.64 8.57
C LEU A 185 -0.69 -12.05 8.50
N SER A 186 0.63 -12.24 8.71
CA SER A 186 1.33 -13.51 8.46
C SER A 186 0.93 -14.64 9.41
N GLY A 187 0.46 -14.32 10.63
CA GLY A 187 0.18 -15.32 11.66
C GLY A 187 1.45 -16.01 12.17
N GLN A 188 1.27 -17.13 12.84
CA GLN A 188 2.36 -17.93 13.41
C GLN A 188 2.30 -19.35 12.91
N SER A 189 3.30 -19.79 12.17
CA SER A 189 3.39 -21.17 11.70
C SER A 189 3.39 -22.16 12.85
N GLY A 190 2.64 -23.24 12.71
CA GLY A 190 2.68 -24.40 13.58
C GLY A 190 3.91 -25.26 13.32
N ALA A 191 4.12 -26.25 14.16
CA ALA A 191 5.16 -27.25 13.99
C ALA A 191 4.65 -28.63 14.41
N LYS A 192 4.97 -29.65 13.63
CA LYS A 192 4.73 -31.06 13.99
C LYS A 192 6.01 -31.88 13.85
N ARG A 193 6.14 -32.87 14.71
CA ARG A 193 7.20 -33.87 14.67
C ARG A 193 6.67 -35.06 13.88
N VAL A 194 7.42 -35.48 12.88
CA VAL A 194 7.05 -36.60 11.99
C VAL A 194 8.22 -37.59 11.92
N ILE A 195 7.90 -38.86 11.75
CA ILE A 195 8.87 -39.89 11.35
C ILE A 195 8.92 -39.92 9.84
N LYS A 196 10.13 -39.80 9.28
CA LYS A 196 10.37 -39.99 7.85
C LYS A 196 11.12 -41.29 7.63
N ASP A 197 10.76 -42.00 6.55
CA ASP A 197 11.53 -43.14 6.08
C ASP A 197 12.84 -42.71 5.40
N ARG A 198 13.66 -43.68 4.97
CA ARG A 198 14.92 -43.42 4.27
C ARG A 198 14.75 -42.65 2.95
N LEU A 199 13.54 -42.64 2.42
CA LEU A 199 13.18 -41.95 1.18
C LEU A 199 12.60 -40.54 1.45
N GLY A 200 12.54 -40.11 2.73
CA GLY A 200 12.06 -38.79 3.12
C GLY A 200 10.51 -38.70 3.20
N ARG A 201 9.78 -39.81 3.04
CA ARG A 201 8.32 -39.84 3.14
C ARG A 201 7.89 -39.83 4.60
N VAL A 202 6.87 -39.06 4.91
CA VAL A 202 6.25 -39.09 6.25
C VAL A 202 5.51 -40.41 6.43
N VAL A 203 5.97 -41.23 7.37
CA VAL A 203 5.38 -42.52 7.71
C VAL A 203 4.38 -42.37 8.82
N GLU A 204 4.69 -41.49 9.79
CA GLU A 204 3.85 -41.29 10.98
C GLU A 204 3.95 -39.84 11.49
N ASP A 205 2.81 -39.29 11.89
CA ASP A 205 2.72 -38.02 12.63
C ASP A 205 2.86 -38.34 14.14
N VAL A 206 3.98 -38.02 14.74
CA VAL A 206 4.28 -38.39 16.14
C VAL A 206 3.60 -37.44 17.12
N GLU A 207 3.74 -36.13 16.89
CA GLU A 207 3.29 -35.12 17.84
C GLU A 207 3.09 -33.77 17.16
N ARG A 208 2.04 -33.07 17.52
CA ARG A 208 1.87 -31.65 17.19
C ARG A 208 2.54 -30.79 18.24
N LEU A 209 3.72 -30.25 17.94
CA LEU A 209 4.50 -29.40 18.86
C LEU A 209 3.85 -28.04 19.08
N ARG A 210 3.27 -27.48 18.03
CA ARG A 210 2.58 -26.18 18.07
C ARG A 210 1.52 -26.11 16.99
N ALA A 211 0.31 -25.70 17.37
CA ALA A 211 -0.76 -25.45 16.40
C ALA A 211 -0.45 -24.14 15.62
N PRO A 212 -0.73 -24.10 14.29
CA PRO A 212 -0.65 -22.85 13.54
C PRO A 212 -1.68 -21.87 14.06
N ARG A 213 -1.28 -20.59 14.20
CA ARG A 213 -2.19 -19.49 14.52
C ARG A 213 -2.37 -18.64 13.27
N PRO A 214 -3.58 -18.53 12.72
CA PRO A 214 -3.81 -17.72 11.52
C PRO A 214 -3.51 -16.26 11.81
N GLY A 215 -3.16 -15.52 10.76
CA GLY A 215 -3.04 -14.07 10.77
C GLY A 215 -4.38 -13.42 11.08
N LYS A 216 -4.32 -12.18 11.58
CA LYS A 216 -5.50 -11.45 12.00
C LYS A 216 -6.18 -10.75 10.81
N LEU A 217 -7.49 -10.59 10.90
CA LEU A 217 -8.25 -9.76 9.95
C LEU A 217 -7.76 -8.31 10.02
N LEU A 218 -7.53 -7.69 8.85
CA LEU A 218 -7.19 -6.27 8.72
C LEU A 218 -8.34 -5.55 8.03
N ARG A 219 -9.04 -4.67 8.77
CA ARG A 219 -10.11 -3.83 8.24
C ARG A 219 -9.56 -2.46 7.87
N LEU A 220 -9.53 -2.17 6.58
CA LEU A 220 -9.05 -0.91 6.05
C LEU A 220 -10.15 0.16 6.06
N SER A 221 -9.74 1.42 6.06
CA SER A 221 -10.63 2.57 5.88
C SER A 221 -11.09 2.75 4.42
N LEU A 222 -10.43 2.09 3.47
CA LEU A 222 -10.80 2.13 2.06
C LEU A 222 -12.26 1.69 1.85
N ASP A 223 -12.98 2.40 0.97
CA ASP A 223 -14.26 1.96 0.42
C ASP A 223 -14.04 1.50 -1.02
N ARG A 224 -14.25 0.21 -1.30
CA ARG A 224 -13.99 -0.36 -2.62
C ARG A 224 -14.77 0.32 -3.74
N ARG A 225 -15.95 0.89 -3.46
CA ARG A 225 -16.81 1.56 -4.43
C ARG A 225 -16.19 2.90 -4.82
N ILE A 226 -15.72 3.69 -3.83
CA ILE A 226 -15.03 4.97 -4.04
C ILE A 226 -13.66 4.72 -4.70
N GLN A 227 -12.94 3.68 -4.29
CA GLN A 227 -11.67 3.26 -4.89
C GLN A 227 -11.84 2.96 -6.39
N TYR A 228 -12.88 2.19 -6.75
CA TYR A 228 -13.18 1.87 -8.15
C TYR A 228 -13.59 3.11 -8.95
N LEU A 229 -14.43 3.96 -8.39
CA LEU A 229 -14.84 5.23 -9.00
C LEU A 229 -13.62 6.11 -9.30
N ALA A 230 -12.76 6.35 -8.30
CA ALA A 230 -11.55 7.15 -8.46
C ALA A 230 -10.59 6.54 -9.50
N TYR A 231 -10.43 5.21 -9.49
CA TYR A 231 -9.62 4.50 -10.48
C TYR A 231 -10.14 4.71 -11.90
N ARG A 232 -11.42 4.51 -12.14
CA ARG A 232 -12.06 4.68 -13.45
C ARG A 232 -11.88 6.10 -13.99
N GLU A 233 -12.16 7.11 -13.16
CA GLU A 233 -12.07 8.51 -13.54
C GLU A 233 -10.63 8.95 -13.82
N LEU A 234 -9.67 8.50 -12.98
CA LEU A 234 -8.25 8.78 -13.20
C LEU A 234 -7.72 8.12 -14.47
N LYS A 235 -8.05 6.84 -14.71
CA LYS A 235 -7.63 6.09 -15.90
C LYS A 235 -8.14 6.78 -17.18
N ALA A 236 -9.41 7.18 -17.16
CA ALA A 236 -10.01 7.91 -18.28
C ALA A 236 -9.33 9.28 -18.52
N ALA A 237 -9.01 10.02 -17.44
CA ALA A 237 -8.35 11.31 -17.53
C ALA A 237 -6.91 11.18 -18.07
N VAL A 238 -6.13 10.25 -17.53
CA VAL A 238 -4.75 9.99 -17.99
C VAL A 238 -4.73 9.63 -19.48
N HIS A 239 -5.66 8.79 -19.91
CA HIS A 239 -5.79 8.43 -21.34
C HIS A 239 -6.22 9.61 -22.20
N ARG A 240 -7.29 10.33 -21.80
CA ARG A 240 -7.84 11.49 -22.54
C ARG A 240 -6.81 12.58 -22.76
N HIS A 241 -6.06 12.92 -21.71
CA HIS A 241 -5.08 13.98 -21.75
C HIS A 241 -3.68 13.53 -22.17
N GLY A 242 -3.49 12.24 -22.54
CA GLY A 242 -2.19 11.68 -22.88
C GLY A 242 -1.16 11.90 -21.78
N ALA A 243 -1.59 11.85 -20.51
CA ALA A 243 -0.75 12.13 -19.38
C ALA A 243 0.19 10.96 -19.07
N ARG A 244 1.35 11.26 -18.53
CA ARG A 244 2.35 10.25 -18.14
C ARG A 244 1.93 9.44 -16.91
N SER A 245 1.29 10.10 -15.96
CA SER A 245 0.81 9.48 -14.71
C SER A 245 -0.23 10.39 -14.04
N GLY A 246 -0.88 9.86 -13.00
CA GLY A 246 -1.75 10.63 -12.15
C GLY A 246 -2.01 9.92 -10.83
N SER A 247 -2.52 10.69 -9.85
CA SER A 247 -2.91 10.18 -8.54
C SER A 247 -4.19 10.87 -8.05
N ILE A 248 -5.03 10.12 -7.35
CA ILE A 248 -6.18 10.67 -6.60
C ILE A 248 -6.09 10.16 -5.17
N VAL A 249 -6.34 11.06 -4.21
CA VAL A 249 -6.51 10.74 -2.79
C VAL A 249 -7.88 11.27 -2.36
N VAL A 250 -8.68 10.42 -1.72
CA VAL A 250 -9.95 10.75 -1.08
C VAL A 250 -9.80 10.49 0.40
N LEU A 251 -9.99 11.54 1.22
CA LEU A 251 -9.92 11.46 2.68
C LEU A 251 -11.27 11.81 3.30
N ASP A 252 -11.61 11.11 4.38
CA ASP A 252 -12.54 11.61 5.39
C ASP A 252 -11.88 12.81 6.09
N ALA A 253 -12.50 13.97 6.00
CA ALA A 253 -11.94 15.24 6.49
C ALA A 253 -11.80 15.28 8.01
N ARG A 254 -12.67 14.59 8.74
CA ARG A 254 -12.73 14.61 10.20
C ARG A 254 -11.85 13.53 10.83
N ARG A 255 -11.89 12.32 10.25
CA ARG A 255 -11.14 11.16 10.78
C ARG A 255 -9.73 11.03 10.22
N GLY A 256 -9.44 11.66 9.06
CA GLY A 256 -8.19 11.45 8.35
C GLY A 256 -8.06 10.06 7.69
N GLU A 257 -9.15 9.30 7.65
CA GLU A 257 -9.20 7.97 7.04
C GLU A 257 -9.10 8.08 5.52
N VAL A 258 -8.21 7.29 4.92
CA VAL A 258 -8.09 7.19 3.46
C VAL A 258 -9.24 6.33 2.94
N LEU A 259 -10.20 6.96 2.24
CA LEU A 259 -11.33 6.26 1.62
C LEU A 259 -11.00 5.69 0.25
N ALA A 260 -10.13 6.36 -0.49
CA ALA A 260 -9.56 5.86 -1.73
C ALA A 260 -8.18 6.48 -2.00
N MET A 261 -7.31 5.68 -2.61
CA MET A 261 -6.01 6.13 -3.10
C MET A 261 -5.66 5.36 -4.36
N VAL A 262 -5.59 6.06 -5.48
CA VAL A 262 -5.37 5.45 -6.78
C VAL A 262 -4.24 6.14 -7.53
N ASN A 263 -3.54 5.36 -8.34
CA ASN A 263 -2.47 5.84 -9.19
C ASN A 263 -2.59 5.25 -10.59
N GLN A 264 -2.13 6.01 -11.59
CA GLN A 264 -1.95 5.56 -12.96
C GLN A 264 -0.52 5.86 -13.43
N PRO A 265 0.11 4.96 -14.20
CA PRO A 265 -0.35 3.62 -14.59
C PRO A 265 -0.36 2.63 -13.42
N SER A 266 -1.30 1.67 -13.45
CA SER A 266 -1.43 0.59 -12.47
C SER A 266 -0.92 -0.75 -13.02
N PHE A 267 -1.04 -1.82 -12.20
CA PHE A 267 -0.65 -3.19 -12.54
C PHE A 267 -1.63 -4.19 -11.91
N ASN A 268 -1.65 -5.43 -12.42
CA ASN A 268 -2.45 -6.49 -11.81
C ASN A 268 -1.59 -7.33 -10.85
N PRO A 269 -1.83 -7.32 -9.54
CA PRO A 269 -1.05 -8.07 -8.55
C PRO A 269 -1.23 -9.59 -8.68
N ASN A 270 -2.33 -10.05 -9.30
CA ASN A 270 -2.58 -11.48 -9.56
C ASN A 270 -1.77 -12.02 -10.76
N ASN A 271 -1.35 -11.13 -11.68
CA ASN A 271 -0.51 -11.47 -12.82
C ASN A 271 0.68 -10.52 -12.90
N ARG A 272 1.82 -10.96 -12.41
CA ARG A 272 3.05 -10.16 -12.31
C ARG A 272 4.07 -10.48 -13.42
N ALA A 273 3.67 -11.22 -14.46
CA ALA A 273 4.53 -11.45 -15.61
C ALA A 273 4.85 -10.11 -16.30
N GLY A 274 6.14 -9.80 -16.44
CA GLY A 274 6.60 -8.52 -17.01
C GLY A 274 6.35 -7.28 -16.13
N LEU A 275 6.14 -7.45 -14.83
CA LEU A 275 5.97 -6.35 -13.89
C LEU A 275 7.21 -5.44 -13.89
N ARG A 276 6.97 -4.14 -14.06
CA ARG A 276 8.03 -3.12 -13.98
C ARG A 276 7.95 -2.42 -12.63
N PRO A 277 9.07 -2.27 -11.87
CA PRO A 277 9.08 -1.61 -10.56
C PRO A 277 8.44 -0.21 -10.55
N ALA A 278 8.58 0.54 -11.66
CA ALA A 278 7.95 1.86 -11.79
C ALA A 278 6.41 1.84 -11.74
N ARG A 279 5.75 0.68 -11.90
CA ARG A 279 4.29 0.54 -11.82
C ARG A 279 3.80 0.12 -10.44
N THR A 280 4.66 -0.51 -9.61
CA THR A 280 4.27 -0.95 -8.26
C THR A 280 4.21 0.22 -7.29
N ARG A 281 5.02 1.25 -7.53
CA ARG A 281 5.17 2.39 -6.64
C ARG A 281 3.87 3.16 -6.44
N ASN A 282 3.49 3.41 -5.20
CA ASN A 282 2.35 4.24 -4.84
C ASN A 282 2.74 5.73 -4.90
N ARG A 283 2.54 6.34 -6.07
CA ARG A 283 2.94 7.74 -6.35
C ARG A 283 2.26 8.75 -5.43
N ALA A 284 1.07 8.44 -4.93
CA ALA A 284 0.36 9.35 -4.03
C ALA A 284 1.09 9.58 -2.71
N VAL A 285 1.99 8.68 -2.32
CA VAL A 285 2.79 8.78 -1.08
C VAL A 285 4.29 8.93 -1.31
N THR A 286 4.81 8.49 -2.48
CA THR A 286 6.25 8.48 -2.75
C THR A 286 6.72 9.61 -3.65
N ASP A 287 5.88 10.07 -4.60
CA ASP A 287 6.28 11.07 -5.59
C ASP A 287 5.95 12.47 -5.07
N VAL A 288 6.97 13.31 -5.04
CA VAL A 288 6.81 14.71 -4.66
C VAL A 288 6.69 15.60 -5.90
N PHE A 289 5.94 16.67 -5.74
CA PHE A 289 5.77 17.71 -6.74
C PHE A 289 5.63 19.08 -6.07
N GLU A 290 5.92 20.15 -6.78
CA GLU A 290 5.64 21.50 -6.31
C GLU A 290 4.13 21.76 -6.39
N PRO A 291 3.46 22.08 -5.27
CA PRO A 291 1.98 22.14 -5.22
C PRO A 291 1.40 23.35 -5.96
N GLY A 292 2.22 24.35 -6.28
CA GLY A 292 1.80 25.56 -6.97
C GLY A 292 0.68 26.29 -6.21
N SER A 293 -0.23 26.87 -6.95
CA SER A 293 -1.31 27.69 -6.39
C SER A 293 -2.23 26.99 -5.39
N THR A 294 -2.11 25.66 -5.21
CA THR A 294 -2.89 24.94 -4.18
C THR A 294 -2.44 25.28 -2.76
N VAL A 295 -1.29 25.95 -2.56
CA VAL A 295 -0.84 26.42 -1.24
C VAL A 295 -1.33 27.81 -0.89
N LYS A 296 -1.86 28.59 -1.83
CA LYS A 296 -2.34 29.97 -1.56
C LYS A 296 -3.34 30.09 -0.42
N PRO A 297 -4.28 29.12 -0.22
CA PRO A 297 -5.14 29.12 0.95
C PRO A 297 -4.36 29.15 2.27
N PHE A 298 -3.25 28.43 2.38
CA PHE A 298 -2.41 28.44 3.59
C PHE A 298 -1.60 29.71 3.74
N THR A 299 -1.15 30.30 2.64
CA THR A 299 -0.50 31.63 2.63
C THR A 299 -1.45 32.71 3.16
N VAL A 300 -2.70 32.71 2.68
CA VAL A 300 -3.73 33.65 3.15
C VAL A 300 -4.10 33.34 4.60
N ALA A 301 -4.23 32.06 5.00
CA ALA A 301 -4.47 31.69 6.39
C ALA A 301 -3.37 32.21 7.33
N ALA A 302 -2.10 32.15 6.93
CA ALA A 302 -0.99 32.73 7.69
C ALA A 302 -1.14 34.24 7.87
N ALA A 303 -1.48 34.96 6.80
CA ALA A 303 -1.62 36.40 6.80
C ALA A 303 -2.84 36.87 7.63
N LEU A 304 -3.96 36.15 7.56
CA LEU A 304 -5.14 36.38 8.40
C LEU A 304 -4.83 36.12 9.88
N LYS A 305 -4.14 35.00 10.19
CA LYS A 305 -3.75 34.65 11.56
C LYS A 305 -2.80 35.69 12.16
N SER A 306 -1.89 36.25 11.36
CA SER A 306 -0.97 37.29 11.82
C SER A 306 -1.60 38.68 11.92
N GLY A 307 -2.84 38.86 11.48
CA GLY A 307 -3.56 40.14 11.49
C GLY A 307 -3.04 41.16 10.46
N THR A 308 -2.15 40.74 9.54
CA THR A 308 -1.59 41.66 8.53
C THR A 308 -2.57 41.99 7.41
N VAL A 309 -3.58 41.17 7.19
CA VAL A 309 -4.65 41.38 6.21
C VAL A 309 -5.99 40.92 6.74
N THR A 310 -7.06 41.40 6.10
CA THR A 310 -8.43 40.87 6.20
C THR A 310 -8.90 40.35 4.85
N PRO A 311 -10.04 39.64 4.75
CA PRO A 311 -10.58 39.19 3.47
C PRO A 311 -10.78 40.30 2.44
N HIS A 312 -11.07 41.52 2.93
CA HIS A 312 -11.38 42.69 2.13
C HIS A 312 -10.19 43.61 1.85
N THR A 313 -9.02 43.34 2.46
CA THR A 313 -7.79 44.12 2.22
C THR A 313 -7.46 44.13 0.74
N LEU A 314 -7.25 45.32 0.16
CA LEU A 314 -6.98 45.53 -1.24
C LEU A 314 -5.51 45.41 -1.54
N ILE A 315 -5.18 44.64 -2.55
CA ILE A 315 -3.82 44.35 -3.02
C ILE A 315 -3.74 44.79 -4.50
N SER A 316 -2.91 45.78 -4.84
CA SER A 316 -2.65 46.11 -6.22
C SER A 316 -1.82 45.01 -6.90
N THR A 317 -2.34 44.45 -7.99
CA THR A 317 -1.65 43.45 -8.83
C THR A 317 -1.19 44.03 -10.16
N SER A 318 -1.54 45.30 -10.48
CA SER A 318 -1.07 45.98 -11.70
C SER A 318 0.45 46.19 -11.66
N PRO A 319 1.07 46.11 -12.83
CA PRO A 319 0.55 45.84 -14.17
C PRO A 319 0.50 44.35 -14.56
N GLY A 320 0.21 43.42 -13.65
CA GLY A 320 0.21 41.99 -13.86
C GLY A 320 1.56 41.31 -13.61
N TRP A 321 2.57 42.08 -13.17
CA TRP A 321 3.85 41.55 -12.74
C TRP A 321 4.44 42.34 -11.57
N TYR A 322 5.31 41.69 -10.82
CA TYR A 322 5.98 42.27 -9.64
C TYR A 322 7.43 41.83 -9.57
N MET A 323 8.34 42.78 -9.47
CA MET A 323 9.78 42.51 -9.41
C MET A 323 10.26 42.41 -7.97
N VAL A 324 10.86 41.25 -7.64
CA VAL A 324 11.46 40.99 -6.33
C VAL A 324 12.96 40.72 -6.51
N ARG A 325 13.81 41.68 -6.13
CA ARG A 325 15.26 41.51 -6.22
C ARG A 325 15.75 41.01 -7.59
N GLY A 326 15.26 41.59 -8.69
CA GLY A 326 15.66 41.25 -10.06
C GLY A 326 14.93 40.05 -10.66
N HIS A 327 14.04 39.37 -9.92
CA HIS A 327 13.21 38.28 -10.42
C HIS A 327 11.77 38.75 -10.64
N THR A 328 11.22 38.48 -11.81
CA THR A 328 9.85 38.87 -12.15
C THR A 328 8.86 37.77 -11.78
N ILE A 329 7.89 38.11 -10.92
CA ILE A 329 6.73 37.29 -10.62
C ILE A 329 5.59 37.78 -11.48
N GLN A 330 4.88 36.88 -12.17
CA GLN A 330 3.91 37.24 -13.19
C GLN A 330 2.56 36.56 -12.93
N ASP A 331 1.49 37.31 -13.12
CA ASP A 331 0.12 36.81 -13.23
C ASP A 331 -0.20 36.48 -14.69
N VAL A 332 -1.27 35.72 -14.93
CA VAL A 332 -1.75 35.40 -16.28
C VAL A 332 -2.30 36.64 -16.98
N HIS A 333 -2.89 37.55 -16.20
CA HIS A 333 -3.49 38.82 -16.65
C HIS A 333 -3.16 39.94 -15.66
N ASP A 334 -3.28 41.19 -16.10
CA ASP A 334 -3.40 42.31 -15.16
C ASP A 334 -4.81 42.30 -14.55
N TYR A 335 -4.88 42.04 -13.26
CA TYR A 335 -6.15 42.00 -12.53
C TYR A 335 -6.50 43.34 -11.83
N GLY A 336 -5.66 44.38 -12.00
CA GLY A 336 -5.85 45.63 -11.30
C GLY A 336 -5.65 45.50 -9.79
N THR A 337 -6.60 45.98 -9.02
CA THR A 337 -6.63 45.83 -7.56
C THR A 337 -7.60 44.73 -7.15
N LEU A 338 -7.09 43.74 -6.40
CA LEU A 338 -7.85 42.60 -5.91
C LEU A 338 -8.00 42.67 -4.39
N SER A 339 -9.16 42.27 -3.84
CA SER A 339 -9.23 41.89 -2.43
C SER A 339 -8.46 40.58 -2.18
N VAL A 340 -8.07 40.32 -0.94
CA VAL A 340 -7.43 39.04 -0.55
C VAL A 340 -8.28 37.84 -0.98
N ALA A 341 -9.61 37.94 -0.85
CA ALA A 341 -10.54 36.91 -1.34
C ALA A 341 -10.40 36.70 -2.86
N LYS A 342 -10.30 37.77 -3.64
CA LYS A 342 -10.09 37.69 -5.09
C LYS A 342 -8.70 37.19 -5.49
N VAL A 343 -7.66 37.39 -4.65
CA VAL A 343 -6.34 36.80 -4.86
C VAL A 343 -6.43 35.26 -4.89
N ILE A 344 -7.26 34.64 -4.02
CA ILE A 344 -7.51 33.19 -4.04
C ILE A 344 -8.31 32.79 -5.29
N SER A 345 -9.46 33.44 -5.56
CA SER A 345 -10.38 33.03 -6.64
C SER A 345 -9.80 33.22 -8.04
N LYS A 346 -9.05 34.31 -8.26
CA LYS A 346 -8.32 34.60 -9.53
C LYS A 346 -6.94 33.94 -9.57
N SER A 347 -6.48 33.41 -8.44
CA SER A 347 -5.16 32.73 -8.33
C SER A 347 -3.96 33.65 -8.64
N SER A 348 -4.01 34.95 -8.26
CA SER A 348 -2.93 35.90 -8.50
C SER A 348 -1.64 35.49 -7.77
N ASN A 349 -0.53 35.37 -8.50
CA ASN A 349 0.81 35.15 -7.96
C ASN A 349 1.38 36.45 -7.38
N VAL A 350 1.14 37.57 -8.07
CA VAL A 350 1.55 38.90 -7.61
C VAL A 350 0.87 39.23 -6.27
N GLY A 351 -0.44 38.98 -6.18
CA GLY A 351 -1.19 39.19 -4.94
C GLY A 351 -0.67 38.33 -3.80
N ALA A 352 -0.50 37.03 -4.01
CA ALA A 352 0.03 36.10 -3.01
C ALA A 352 1.44 36.50 -2.54
N SER A 353 2.33 36.89 -3.46
CA SER A 353 3.69 37.35 -3.13
C SER A 353 3.69 38.62 -2.26
N LYS A 354 2.85 39.58 -2.60
CA LYS A 354 2.73 40.82 -1.82
C LYS A 354 2.19 40.54 -0.42
N ILE A 355 1.19 39.68 -0.29
CA ILE A 355 0.67 39.20 1.01
C ILE A 355 1.77 38.54 1.82
N ALA A 356 2.50 37.59 1.24
CA ALA A 356 3.56 36.88 1.93
C ALA A 356 4.71 37.79 2.34
N LEU A 357 5.11 38.75 1.50
CA LEU A 357 6.16 39.73 1.82
C LEU A 357 5.74 40.74 2.87
N GLY A 358 4.42 40.93 3.09
CA GLY A 358 3.85 41.79 4.12
C GLY A 358 3.83 41.20 5.53
N MET A 359 4.00 39.87 5.69
CA MET A 359 4.02 39.21 7.00
C MET A 359 5.44 38.71 7.36
N PRO A 360 5.74 38.33 8.62
CA PRO A 360 7.01 37.70 8.98
C PRO A 360 7.21 36.36 8.19
N ALA A 361 8.46 36.04 7.82
CA ALA A 361 8.76 34.78 7.11
C ALA A 361 8.38 33.56 7.94
N GLU A 362 8.61 33.62 9.24
CA GLU A 362 8.25 32.59 10.21
C GLU A 362 6.75 32.27 10.19
N ALA A 363 5.87 33.26 10.06
CA ALA A 363 4.42 33.04 10.02
C ALA A 363 3.98 32.19 8.83
N LEU A 364 4.60 32.40 7.67
CA LEU A 364 4.35 31.58 6.48
C LEU A 364 4.90 30.15 6.66
N TRP A 365 6.12 30.03 7.17
CA TRP A 365 6.76 28.74 7.44
C TRP A 365 5.97 27.95 8.47
N GLU A 366 5.58 28.59 9.57
CA GLU A 366 4.77 27.96 10.62
C GLU A 366 3.45 27.43 10.06
N ALA A 367 2.77 28.17 9.21
CA ALA A 367 1.53 27.72 8.59
C ALA A 367 1.74 26.45 7.75
N PHE A 368 2.82 26.40 6.94
CA PHE A 368 3.15 25.21 6.15
C PHE A 368 3.55 24.00 7.02
N ALA A 369 4.41 24.24 8.02
CA ALA A 369 4.85 23.18 8.93
C ALA A 369 3.68 22.61 9.76
N ARG A 370 2.77 23.45 10.26
CA ARG A 370 1.61 23.04 11.08
C ARG A 370 0.60 22.21 10.31
N VAL A 371 0.40 22.45 9.00
CA VAL A 371 -0.47 21.62 8.18
C VAL A 371 0.22 20.33 7.69
N GLY A 372 1.53 20.19 8.00
CA GLY A 372 2.29 18.95 7.79
C GLY A 372 3.13 18.91 6.52
N PHE A 373 3.37 20.02 5.85
CA PHE A 373 4.34 20.07 4.75
C PHE A 373 5.76 19.91 5.29
N GLY A 374 6.59 19.13 4.62
CA GLY A 374 7.95 18.82 5.04
C GLY A 374 8.05 17.71 6.11
N ALA A 375 6.94 17.06 6.48
CA ALA A 375 6.90 15.96 7.45
C ALA A 375 6.09 14.77 6.93
N LEU A 376 6.36 13.57 7.44
CA LEU A 376 5.53 12.39 7.17
C LEU A 376 4.10 12.62 7.67
N THR A 377 3.11 12.03 6.97
CA THR A 377 1.70 12.16 7.38
C THR A 377 1.36 11.31 8.59
N GLY A 378 2.22 10.35 8.94
CA GLY A 378 1.98 9.38 10.00
C GLY A 378 1.12 8.20 9.55
N SER A 379 0.91 8.04 8.26
CA SER A 379 0.06 6.99 7.67
C SER A 379 0.62 5.56 7.88
N GLY A 380 1.93 5.43 8.16
CA GLY A 380 2.62 4.14 8.24
C GLY A 380 2.80 3.45 6.89
N PHE A 381 2.50 4.13 5.78
CA PHE A 381 2.66 3.53 4.45
C PHE A 381 4.14 3.42 4.06
N PRO A 382 4.61 2.26 3.53
CA PRO A 382 6.01 2.07 3.19
C PRO A 382 6.50 3.05 2.11
N GLY A 383 7.69 3.61 2.32
CA GLY A 383 8.31 4.52 1.37
C GLY A 383 7.66 5.90 1.27
N GLU A 384 6.85 6.30 2.25
CA GLU A 384 6.28 7.65 2.31
C GLU A 384 7.38 8.72 2.30
N SER A 385 7.21 9.73 1.43
CA SER A 385 8.13 10.87 1.35
C SER A 385 7.64 12.03 2.23
N PRO A 386 8.52 12.66 3.02
CA PRO A 386 8.17 13.83 3.82
C PRO A 386 8.01 15.11 2.96
N GLY A 387 8.36 15.09 1.67
CA GLY A 387 8.47 16.32 0.90
C GLY A 387 9.60 17.24 1.40
N VAL A 388 9.61 18.49 0.96
CA VAL A 388 10.63 19.46 1.38
C VAL A 388 9.99 20.81 1.63
N VAL A 389 10.22 21.37 2.82
CA VAL A 389 10.02 22.78 3.17
C VAL A 389 11.27 23.23 3.91
N THR A 390 12.05 24.10 3.30
CA THR A 390 13.27 24.63 3.93
C THR A 390 12.91 25.55 5.11
N ASP A 391 13.81 25.64 6.08
CA ASP A 391 13.64 26.54 7.23
C ASP A 391 13.61 28.01 6.79
N PHE A 392 12.74 28.83 7.40
CA PHE A 392 12.51 30.22 7.02
C PHE A 392 13.73 31.11 7.20
N THR A 393 14.66 30.73 8.07
CA THR A 393 15.93 31.48 8.29
C THR A 393 16.82 31.51 7.05
N HIS A 394 16.66 30.55 6.14
CA HIS A 394 17.38 30.48 4.88
C HIS A 394 16.66 31.17 3.71
N TRP A 395 15.45 31.71 3.92
CA TRP A 395 14.66 32.26 2.82
C TRP A 395 15.11 33.68 2.47
N ARG A 396 15.54 33.86 1.25
CA ARG A 396 15.65 35.18 0.64
C ARG A 396 14.27 35.73 0.28
N LYS A 397 14.16 37.05 0.03
CA LYS A 397 12.87 37.66 -0.34
C LYS A 397 12.21 37.03 -1.56
N VAL A 398 12.98 36.61 -2.57
CA VAL A 398 12.46 35.96 -3.76
C VAL A 398 11.88 34.56 -3.45
N GLU A 399 12.58 33.80 -2.61
CA GLU A 399 12.12 32.46 -2.20
C GLU A 399 10.82 32.54 -1.37
N ARG A 400 10.76 33.51 -0.43
CA ARG A 400 9.51 33.74 0.31
C ARG A 400 8.35 34.14 -0.60
N ALA A 401 8.62 34.93 -1.64
CA ALA A 401 7.62 35.30 -2.63
C ALA A 401 7.15 34.08 -3.45
N THR A 402 8.08 33.23 -3.93
CA THR A 402 7.74 32.05 -4.74
C THR A 402 7.06 30.95 -3.92
N LEU A 403 7.48 30.73 -2.67
CA LEU A 403 6.85 29.80 -1.74
C LEU A 403 5.38 30.14 -1.49
N SER A 404 5.01 31.44 -1.50
CA SER A 404 3.62 31.88 -1.28
C SER A 404 2.62 31.34 -2.30
N PHE A 405 3.09 30.96 -3.48
CA PHE A 405 2.28 30.35 -4.54
C PHE A 405 2.79 28.97 -4.99
N GLY A 406 3.62 28.32 -4.12
CA GLY A 406 3.92 26.89 -4.17
C GLY A 406 5.08 26.47 -5.05
N TYR A 407 6.04 27.36 -5.30
CA TYR A 407 7.33 27.05 -5.89
C TYR A 407 8.44 27.07 -4.83
N GLY A 408 9.38 26.14 -4.89
CA GLY A 408 10.46 26.00 -3.93
C GLY A 408 10.13 25.15 -2.71
N LEU A 409 8.96 24.52 -2.67
CA LEU A 409 8.61 23.43 -1.75
C LEU A 409 8.10 22.23 -2.52
N SER A 410 8.18 21.05 -1.92
CA SER A 410 7.63 19.85 -2.54
C SER A 410 6.79 19.04 -1.56
N VAL A 411 5.67 18.49 -2.05
CA VAL A 411 4.72 17.71 -1.26
C VAL A 411 4.27 16.47 -2.03
N THR A 412 3.79 15.46 -1.31
CA THR A 412 3.06 14.34 -1.94
C THR A 412 1.57 14.68 -2.08
N PRO A 413 0.82 14.00 -2.97
CA PRO A 413 -0.64 14.11 -3.03
C PRO A 413 -1.32 13.82 -1.68
N LEU A 414 -0.79 12.88 -0.88
CA LEU A 414 -1.32 12.56 0.44
C LEU A 414 -1.09 13.70 1.45
N GLN A 415 0.10 14.31 1.45
CA GLN A 415 0.37 15.48 2.29
C GLN A 415 -0.55 16.65 1.93
N LEU A 416 -0.76 16.90 0.63
CA LEU A 416 -1.68 17.94 0.19
C LEU A 416 -3.12 17.65 0.65
N ALA A 417 -3.56 16.38 0.55
CA ALA A 417 -4.88 15.98 1.04
C ALA A 417 -5.03 16.18 2.56
N ARG A 418 -4.01 15.81 3.35
CA ARG A 418 -3.98 16.05 4.79
C ARG A 418 -4.04 17.54 5.12
N ALA A 419 -3.29 18.39 4.42
CA ALA A 419 -3.33 19.82 4.62
C ALA A 419 -4.72 20.41 4.32
N TYR A 420 -5.38 19.95 3.25
CA TYR A 420 -6.75 20.34 2.94
C TYR A 420 -7.76 19.81 3.97
N ALA A 421 -7.50 18.64 4.58
CA ALA A 421 -8.32 18.15 5.68
C ALA A 421 -8.26 19.07 6.91
N VAL A 422 -7.15 19.78 7.15
CA VAL A 422 -7.09 20.83 8.19
C VAL A 422 -8.05 21.98 7.87
N LEU A 423 -8.11 22.42 6.60
CA LEU A 423 -9.08 23.45 6.19
C LEU A 423 -10.51 22.95 6.21
N ALA A 424 -10.73 21.68 5.95
CA ALA A 424 -12.04 21.04 5.99
C ALA A 424 -12.54 20.81 7.43
N ASN A 425 -11.65 20.57 8.37
CA ASN A 425 -11.94 20.22 9.76
C ASN A 425 -11.68 21.39 10.72
N ASP A 426 -12.11 22.59 10.34
CA ASP A 426 -12.06 23.82 11.13
C ASP A 426 -10.71 24.08 11.84
N GLY A 427 -9.61 23.75 11.19
CA GLY A 427 -8.25 23.94 11.69
C GLY A 427 -7.70 22.82 12.58
N LEU A 428 -8.45 21.74 12.72
CA LEU A 428 -8.00 20.52 13.40
C LEU A 428 -7.25 19.61 12.42
N ALA A 429 -6.04 19.19 12.77
CA ALA A 429 -5.22 18.32 11.94
C ALA A 429 -5.53 16.84 12.25
N PRO A 430 -6.15 16.10 11.34
CA PRO A 430 -6.35 14.67 11.52
C PRO A 430 -5.04 13.91 11.27
N THR A 431 -4.88 12.76 11.93
CA THR A 431 -3.83 11.79 11.58
C THR A 431 -4.32 10.95 10.40
N VAL A 432 -3.47 10.79 9.39
CA VAL A 432 -3.83 9.96 8.24
C VAL A 432 -3.77 8.49 8.62
N SER A 433 -4.82 7.74 8.28
CA SER A 433 -4.91 6.30 8.56
C SER A 433 -5.46 5.52 7.37
N PHE A 434 -4.92 4.31 7.15
CA PHE A 434 -5.48 3.32 6.23
C PHE A 434 -6.34 2.28 6.94
N VAL A 435 -6.44 2.35 8.27
CA VAL A 435 -7.23 1.41 9.09
C VAL A 435 -8.36 2.20 9.75
N VAL A 436 -9.52 1.57 9.84
CA VAL A 436 -10.66 2.15 10.57
C VAL A 436 -10.27 2.35 12.03
N SER A 437 -10.39 3.59 12.51
CA SER A 437 -10.06 3.97 13.89
C SER A 437 -11.34 4.05 14.72
N ASP A 438 -11.43 3.18 15.73
CA ASP A 438 -12.51 3.22 16.71
C ASP A 438 -11.90 3.00 18.11
N PRO A 439 -11.92 4.02 19.00
CA PRO A 439 -12.43 5.38 18.82
C PRO A 439 -11.61 6.23 17.83
N PRO A 440 -12.17 7.37 17.35
CA PRO A 440 -11.43 8.30 16.48
C PRO A 440 -10.13 8.77 17.12
N GLN A 441 -9.12 8.99 16.29
CA GLN A 441 -7.80 9.45 16.76
C GLN A 441 -7.88 10.87 17.32
N THR A 442 -6.98 11.19 18.25
CA THR A 442 -6.85 12.54 18.82
C THR A 442 -6.42 13.52 17.72
N VAL A 443 -7.18 14.61 17.58
CA VAL A 443 -6.88 15.69 16.64
C VAL A 443 -6.31 16.89 17.38
N ARG A 444 -5.38 17.62 16.73
CA ARG A 444 -4.77 18.82 17.29
C ARG A 444 -5.15 20.04 16.47
N ARG A 445 -5.57 21.14 17.14
CA ARG A 445 -5.81 22.43 16.48
C ARG A 445 -4.48 23.05 16.04
N VAL A 446 -4.35 23.30 14.75
CA VAL A 446 -3.13 23.87 14.13
C VAL A 446 -3.37 25.23 13.48
N LEU A 447 -4.63 25.53 13.12
CA LEU A 447 -5.08 26.83 12.64
C LEU A 447 -6.31 27.32 13.43
N PRO A 448 -6.50 28.63 13.63
CA PRO A 448 -7.71 29.16 14.25
C PRO A 448 -8.95 28.89 13.38
N GLU A 449 -10.04 28.49 14.00
CA GLU A 449 -11.28 28.12 13.32
C GLU A 449 -11.83 29.25 12.44
N HIS A 450 -11.90 30.48 12.99
CA HIS A 450 -12.40 31.65 12.25
C HIS A 450 -11.59 31.96 11.00
N VAL A 451 -10.24 31.76 11.05
CA VAL A 451 -9.36 31.93 9.88
C VAL A 451 -9.70 30.89 8.82
N VAL A 452 -9.85 29.62 9.24
CA VAL A 452 -10.14 28.53 8.32
C VAL A 452 -11.52 28.71 7.64
N ARG A 453 -12.53 29.14 8.38
CA ARG A 453 -13.86 29.44 7.79
C ARG A 453 -13.78 30.54 6.73
N GLN A 454 -13.09 31.66 7.01
CA GLN A 454 -12.87 32.73 6.03
C GLN A 454 -12.15 32.22 4.77
N VAL A 455 -11.10 31.41 4.94
CA VAL A 455 -10.36 30.84 3.81
C VAL A 455 -11.25 29.89 2.98
N ARG A 456 -12.05 29.06 3.63
CA ARG A 456 -12.98 28.13 2.98
C ARG A 456 -14.03 28.89 2.14
N GLU A 457 -14.63 29.95 2.68
CA GLU A 457 -15.55 30.83 1.96
C GLU A 457 -14.89 31.45 0.70
N MET A 458 -13.64 31.92 0.83
CA MET A 458 -12.90 32.43 -0.32
C MET A 458 -12.62 31.35 -1.38
N MET A 459 -12.42 30.10 -0.95
CA MET A 459 -12.16 28.96 -1.84
C MET A 459 -13.43 28.53 -2.61
N GLU A 460 -14.63 28.81 -2.13
CA GLU A 460 -15.87 28.54 -2.88
C GLU A 460 -15.94 29.38 -4.15
N ALA A 461 -15.47 30.62 -4.12
CA ALA A 461 -15.42 31.49 -5.29
C ALA A 461 -14.50 30.98 -6.41
N VAL A 462 -13.60 30.02 -6.13
CA VAL A 462 -12.77 29.35 -7.14
C VAL A 462 -13.61 28.48 -8.08
N VAL A 463 -14.69 27.91 -7.56
CA VAL A 463 -15.58 26.99 -8.30
C VAL A 463 -16.72 27.71 -8.99
N SER A 464 -16.92 29.00 -8.71
CA SER A 464 -17.90 29.82 -9.43
C SER A 464 -17.53 30.03 -10.91
N ASP A 465 -18.48 30.47 -11.72
CA ASP A 465 -18.28 30.79 -13.15
C ASP A 465 -17.16 31.83 -13.39
N GLN A 466 -16.94 32.71 -12.43
CA GLN A 466 -15.87 33.70 -12.48
C GLN A 466 -14.54 33.22 -11.87
N GLY A 467 -14.53 32.02 -11.30
CA GLY A 467 -13.35 31.40 -10.68
C GLY A 467 -12.42 30.70 -11.69
N THR A 468 -11.43 30.01 -11.16
CA THR A 468 -10.45 29.27 -12.00
C THR A 468 -10.86 27.83 -12.25
N ALA A 469 -11.94 27.32 -11.63
CA ALA A 469 -12.37 25.92 -11.74
C ALA A 469 -13.89 25.72 -11.70
N PRO A 470 -14.70 26.32 -12.57
CA PRO A 470 -16.14 26.04 -12.62
C PRO A 470 -16.44 24.56 -12.88
N ALA A 471 -15.56 23.85 -13.58
CA ALA A 471 -15.69 22.41 -13.83
C ALA A 471 -15.50 21.51 -12.58
N ALA A 472 -15.18 22.08 -11.42
CA ALA A 472 -15.15 21.37 -10.14
C ALA A 472 -16.50 21.37 -9.43
N ALA A 473 -17.50 22.08 -9.94
CA ALA A 473 -18.83 22.14 -9.34
C ALA A 473 -19.47 20.74 -9.23
N VAL A 474 -20.20 20.53 -8.14
CA VAL A 474 -20.96 19.30 -7.86
C VAL A 474 -22.41 19.69 -7.63
N ALA A 475 -23.32 19.12 -8.42
CA ALA A 475 -24.74 19.44 -8.34
C ALA A 475 -25.30 19.14 -6.93
N GLY A 476 -25.98 20.10 -6.35
CA GLY A 476 -26.56 20.00 -4.99
C GLY A 476 -25.57 20.25 -3.84
N TYR A 477 -24.29 20.53 -4.13
CA TYR A 477 -23.29 20.75 -3.08
C TYR A 477 -22.48 22.03 -3.33
N ARG A 478 -22.20 22.75 -2.26
CA ARG A 478 -21.20 23.81 -2.26
C ARG A 478 -19.83 23.16 -2.20
N VAL A 479 -18.92 23.62 -3.04
CA VAL A 479 -17.56 23.09 -3.15
C VAL A 479 -16.55 24.19 -2.87
N ALA A 480 -15.63 23.96 -1.95
CA ALA A 480 -14.46 24.80 -1.74
C ALA A 480 -13.19 24.11 -2.27
N GLY A 481 -12.40 24.80 -3.11
CA GLY A 481 -11.23 24.17 -3.69
C GLY A 481 -10.22 25.15 -4.28
N LYS A 482 -9.13 24.61 -4.83
CA LYS A 482 -8.08 25.40 -5.47
C LYS A 482 -7.38 24.62 -6.59
N THR A 483 -7.19 25.29 -7.71
CA THR A 483 -6.37 24.80 -8.83
C THR A 483 -4.90 25.00 -8.58
N GLY A 484 -4.08 24.07 -9.10
CA GLY A 484 -2.65 24.21 -9.28
C GLY A 484 -2.27 23.85 -10.72
N THR A 485 -1.36 24.64 -11.28
CA THR A 485 -0.71 24.36 -12.56
C THR A 485 0.72 24.80 -12.43
N VAL A 486 1.64 23.84 -12.45
CA VAL A 486 3.06 24.11 -12.22
C VAL A 486 3.90 23.53 -13.33
N TYR A 487 4.98 24.21 -13.66
CA TYR A 487 6.04 23.64 -14.49
C TYR A 487 6.69 22.48 -13.76
N LYS A 488 7.02 21.44 -14.48
CA LYS A 488 7.71 20.30 -13.88
C LYS A 488 9.16 20.68 -13.56
N SER A 489 9.53 20.54 -12.30
CA SER A 489 10.91 20.66 -11.84
C SER A 489 11.73 19.45 -12.29
N THR A 490 12.95 19.69 -12.76
CA THR A 490 13.94 18.70 -13.18
C THR A 490 15.32 19.10 -12.64
N SER A 491 16.31 18.22 -12.72
CA SER A 491 17.69 18.53 -12.28
C SER A 491 18.33 19.73 -12.99
N GLY A 492 17.80 20.12 -14.17
CA GLY A 492 18.26 21.29 -14.94
C GLY A 492 17.37 22.53 -14.78
N GLY A 493 16.46 22.58 -13.80
CA GLY A 493 15.49 23.66 -13.61
C GLY A 493 14.08 23.26 -14.08
N TYR A 494 13.26 24.24 -14.48
CA TYR A 494 11.89 23.98 -14.93
C TYR A 494 11.86 23.55 -16.40
N ALA A 495 11.24 22.38 -16.66
CA ALA A 495 11.08 21.87 -18.01
C ALA A 495 10.05 22.71 -18.79
N GLN A 496 10.42 23.18 -19.97
CA GLN A 496 9.50 23.86 -20.86
C GLN A 496 8.40 22.89 -21.35
N HIS A 497 7.15 23.36 -21.38
CA HIS A 497 5.97 22.63 -21.88
C HIS A 497 5.64 21.30 -21.14
N ARG A 498 6.21 21.10 -19.94
CA ARG A 498 5.84 19.97 -19.08
C ARG A 498 5.22 20.51 -17.79
N TYR A 499 4.00 20.06 -17.52
CA TYR A 499 3.20 20.59 -16.42
C TYR A 499 2.72 19.50 -15.47
N VAL A 500 2.42 19.90 -14.24
CA VAL A 500 1.62 19.10 -13.31
C VAL A 500 0.32 19.87 -13.07
N SER A 501 -0.79 19.22 -13.36
CA SER A 501 -2.15 19.76 -13.22
C SER A 501 -2.77 19.23 -11.94
N VAL A 502 -3.21 20.10 -11.05
CA VAL A 502 -3.72 19.71 -9.73
C VAL A 502 -5.05 20.40 -9.46
N PHE A 503 -5.94 19.70 -8.78
CA PHE A 503 -7.07 20.27 -8.08
C PHE A 503 -7.20 19.63 -6.71
N ALA A 504 -7.29 20.45 -5.66
CA ALA A 504 -7.56 20.01 -4.29
C ALA A 504 -8.81 20.74 -3.78
N GLY A 505 -9.74 20.00 -3.21
CA GLY A 505 -11.00 20.57 -2.77
C GLY A 505 -11.73 19.69 -1.76
N MET A 506 -12.82 20.24 -1.22
CA MET A 506 -13.63 19.64 -0.19
C MET A 506 -15.11 19.92 -0.45
N ALA A 507 -15.97 19.04 0.03
CA ALA A 507 -17.42 19.17 0.01
C ALA A 507 -18.07 18.32 1.14
N PRO A 508 -19.27 18.72 1.60
CA PRO A 508 -19.98 20.01 1.41
C PRO A 508 -19.14 21.17 1.97
N ALA A 509 -19.21 22.39 1.40
CA ALA A 509 -18.37 23.49 1.90
C ALA A 509 -18.85 24.05 3.23
N ALA A 510 -20.15 23.90 3.57
CA ALA A 510 -20.70 24.35 4.85
C ALA A 510 -20.07 23.56 6.03
N GLN A 511 -20.04 22.23 5.91
CA GLN A 511 -19.45 21.31 6.88
C GLN A 511 -18.74 20.18 6.13
N PRO A 512 -17.46 20.38 5.73
CA PRO A 512 -16.78 19.43 4.89
C PRO A 512 -16.62 18.06 5.55
N GLU A 513 -16.98 17.03 4.80
CA GLU A 513 -16.82 15.64 5.19
C GLU A 513 -15.76 14.93 4.34
N LEU A 514 -15.59 15.35 3.08
CA LEU A 514 -14.65 14.75 2.16
C LEU A 514 -13.64 15.78 1.65
N VAL A 515 -12.40 15.33 1.53
CA VAL A 515 -11.33 16.01 0.80
C VAL A 515 -10.91 15.12 -0.37
N VAL A 516 -10.81 15.71 -1.56
CA VAL A 516 -10.30 15.01 -2.75
C VAL A 516 -9.17 15.83 -3.37
N VAL A 517 -8.04 15.17 -3.61
CA VAL A 517 -6.90 15.73 -4.34
C VAL A 517 -6.72 14.93 -5.62
N VAL A 518 -6.72 15.61 -6.75
CA VAL A 518 -6.44 15.05 -8.07
C VAL A 518 -5.17 15.67 -8.62
N MET A 519 -4.19 14.86 -8.97
CA MET A 519 -2.94 15.26 -9.62
C MET A 519 -2.78 14.50 -10.93
N VAL A 520 -2.56 15.22 -12.04
CA VAL A 520 -2.28 14.67 -13.37
C VAL A 520 -0.93 15.19 -13.83
N ASN A 521 0.01 14.28 -14.05
CA ASN A 521 1.39 14.60 -14.38
C ASN A 521 1.64 14.53 -15.88
N GLU A 522 2.19 15.62 -16.43
CA GLU A 522 2.55 15.78 -17.84
C GLU A 522 1.38 15.48 -18.81
N PRO A 523 0.23 16.18 -18.70
CA PRO A 523 -0.80 16.11 -19.72
C PRO A 523 -0.28 16.74 -21.02
N THR A 524 -0.51 16.07 -22.16
CA THR A 524 -0.02 16.50 -23.48
C THR A 524 -1.14 16.87 -24.46
N ARG A 525 -2.41 16.62 -24.09
CA ARG A 525 -3.59 16.85 -24.93
C ARG A 525 -4.69 17.57 -24.18
N GLY A 526 -5.42 18.45 -24.86
CA GLY A 526 -6.61 19.10 -24.31
C GLY A 526 -6.34 20.13 -23.20
N GLY A 527 -5.12 20.70 -23.18
CA GLY A 527 -4.71 21.70 -22.18
C GLY A 527 -3.93 21.11 -21.00
N HIS A 528 -3.42 22.02 -20.17
CA HIS A 528 -2.57 21.67 -19.02
C HIS A 528 -3.00 22.37 -17.70
N TYR A 529 -4.03 23.22 -17.76
CA TYR A 529 -4.52 23.91 -16.56
C TYR A 529 -5.25 22.95 -15.62
N GLY A 530 -5.00 23.06 -14.31
CA GLY A 530 -5.67 22.25 -13.29
C GLY A 530 -7.20 22.32 -13.34
N GLY A 531 -7.75 23.52 -13.67
CA GLY A 531 -9.19 23.73 -13.86
C GLY A 531 -9.78 22.96 -15.05
N VAL A 532 -8.96 22.62 -16.07
CA VAL A 532 -9.39 21.89 -17.28
C VAL A 532 -9.14 20.38 -17.14
N VAL A 533 -8.01 19.99 -16.57
CA VAL A 533 -7.55 18.59 -16.52
C VAL A 533 -7.99 17.88 -15.24
N ALA A 534 -7.78 18.52 -14.07
CA ALA A 534 -7.99 17.88 -12.77
C ALA A 534 -9.37 18.17 -12.17
N ALA A 535 -9.92 19.38 -12.33
CA ALA A 535 -11.20 19.77 -11.76
C ALA A 535 -12.40 18.92 -12.24
N PRO A 536 -12.53 18.53 -13.52
CA PRO A 536 -13.62 17.65 -13.95
C PRO A 536 -13.54 16.26 -13.34
N VAL A 537 -12.32 15.76 -13.06
CA VAL A 537 -12.10 14.47 -12.39
C VAL A 537 -12.53 14.57 -10.94
N PHE A 538 -12.12 15.65 -10.27
CA PHE A 538 -12.57 15.95 -8.91
C PHE A 538 -14.09 15.95 -8.80
N SER A 539 -14.78 16.70 -9.66
CA SER A 539 -16.24 16.81 -9.66
C SER A 539 -16.93 15.44 -9.72
N ARG A 540 -16.50 14.58 -10.67
CA ARG A 540 -17.09 13.24 -10.82
C ARG A 540 -16.80 12.32 -9.64
N VAL A 541 -15.57 12.34 -9.11
CA VAL A 541 -15.18 11.53 -7.93
C VAL A 541 -15.93 12.02 -6.70
N MET A 542 -15.94 13.33 -6.45
CA MET A 542 -16.63 13.93 -5.30
C MET A 542 -18.14 13.66 -5.34
N SER A 543 -18.78 13.91 -6.47
CA SER A 543 -20.22 13.65 -6.66
C SER A 543 -20.61 12.21 -6.38
N GLY A 544 -19.81 11.26 -6.87
CA GLY A 544 -20.06 9.85 -6.62
C GLY A 544 -19.77 9.42 -5.18
N ALA A 545 -18.68 9.96 -4.58
CA ALA A 545 -18.33 9.65 -3.19
C ALA A 545 -19.39 10.18 -2.19
N LEU A 546 -19.86 11.42 -2.37
CA LEU A 546 -20.91 12.01 -1.54
C LEU A 546 -22.20 11.17 -1.57
N ARG A 547 -22.61 10.70 -2.76
CA ARG A 547 -23.79 9.81 -2.91
C ARG A 547 -23.56 8.43 -2.31
N LEU A 548 -22.38 7.84 -2.46
CA LEU A 548 -22.06 6.51 -1.92
C LEU A 548 -21.99 6.49 -0.39
N LEU A 549 -21.79 7.65 0.23
CA LEU A 549 -21.71 7.85 1.67
C LEU A 549 -22.96 8.50 2.25
N ASP A 550 -24.02 8.70 1.43
CA ASP A 550 -25.29 9.30 1.81
C ASP A 550 -25.14 10.68 2.50
N ILE A 551 -24.13 11.47 2.05
CA ILE A 551 -23.86 12.80 2.60
C ILE A 551 -24.92 13.78 2.09
N THR A 552 -25.55 14.51 3.01
CA THR A 552 -26.64 15.45 2.70
C THR A 552 -26.15 16.66 1.87
N PRO A 553 -26.86 17.03 0.79
CA PRO A 553 -26.57 18.23 0.02
C PRO A 553 -26.71 19.52 0.86
N ASP A 554 -25.81 20.50 0.64
CA ASP A 554 -25.80 21.82 1.30
C ASP A 554 -26.11 23.01 0.35
N ALA A 555 -26.47 22.73 -0.90
CA ALA A 555 -26.86 23.72 -1.93
C ALA A 555 -28.15 23.28 -2.64
N LEU A 556 -29.16 22.92 -1.86
CA LEU A 556 -30.50 22.68 -2.40
C LEU A 556 -31.13 24.00 -2.83
N PRO A 557 -31.85 24.08 -3.97
CA PRO A 557 -32.68 25.22 -4.30
C PRO A 557 -33.67 25.48 -3.17
N ALA A 558 -33.92 26.75 -2.85
CA ALA A 558 -34.84 27.15 -1.78
C ALA A 558 -36.31 26.65 -1.98
N ASP A 559 -36.63 26.19 -3.20
CA ASP A 559 -37.98 25.78 -3.62
C ASP A 559 -38.22 24.26 -3.64
N VAL A 560 -37.32 23.44 -3.08
CA VAL A 560 -37.65 22.02 -2.91
C VAL A 560 -38.60 21.88 -1.71
N PRO A 561 -39.90 21.51 -1.90
CA PRO A 561 -40.79 21.28 -0.79
C PRO A 561 -40.20 20.20 0.12
N THR A 562 -39.97 20.54 1.36
CA THR A 562 -39.65 19.54 2.38
C THR A 562 -40.83 18.58 2.46
N LEU A 563 -40.68 17.34 1.99
CA LEU A 563 -41.66 16.31 2.26
C LEU A 563 -41.71 16.13 3.77
N GLN A 564 -42.70 16.81 4.40
CA GLN A 564 -43.07 16.52 5.77
C GLN A 564 -43.61 15.09 5.76
N VAL A 565 -42.80 14.14 6.23
CA VAL A 565 -43.31 12.82 6.60
C VAL A 565 -44.24 13.05 7.77
N HIS A 566 -45.54 13.15 7.48
CA HIS A 566 -46.58 13.04 8.52
C HIS A 566 -46.44 11.62 9.09
N SER A 567 -45.88 11.52 10.29
CA SER A 567 -46.07 10.37 11.13
C SER A 567 -47.56 10.29 11.43
N ALA A 568 -48.28 9.49 10.66
CA ALA A 568 -49.66 9.12 11.03
C ALA A 568 -49.54 8.34 12.35
N GLU A 569 -49.89 8.98 13.43
CA GLU A 569 -50.18 8.33 14.70
C GLU A 569 -51.22 7.24 14.44
N LEU A 570 -50.82 6.00 14.56
CA LEU A 570 -51.71 4.87 14.75
C LEU A 570 -52.17 4.90 16.21
N GLU A 571 -53.08 5.83 16.54
CA GLU A 571 -53.95 5.72 17.70
C GLU A 571 -55.20 4.96 17.30
N GLY A 572 -55.45 3.85 17.99
CA GLY A 572 -56.80 3.37 18.31
C GLY A 572 -57.37 2.28 17.41
N ALA A 573 -57.27 1.03 17.84
CA ALA A 573 -58.41 0.16 17.98
C ALA A 573 -58.08 -0.95 18.99
N ALA A 574 -58.86 -0.98 20.04
CA ALA A 574 -58.89 -1.91 21.17
C ALA A 574 -59.00 -3.37 20.79
#